data_128767bbc04e6e60e66ae675af0fddf1
#
_entry.id   128767bbc04e6e60e66ae675af0fddf1
#
_cell.length_a   1.000
_cell.length_b   1.000
_cell.length_c   1.000
_cell.angle_alpha   90.00
_cell.angle_beta   90.00
_cell.angle_gamma   90.00
#
_symmetry.space_group_name_H-M   'P 1'
#
loop_
_entity.id
_entity.type
_entity.pdbx_description
1 polymer ?
#
loop_
_entity_poly.entity_id
_entity_poly.type
_entity_poly.pdbx_seq_one_letter_code
_entity_poly.pdbx_strand_id
1 'polypeptide(L)'
;TPSRLFPELVHASEYVDRVEKTCRNGHPYIDTLDNPICKNSYDVALLATSAVSVGVDWIFSGKIKNAMAILRPPGHHAEKDRAMGFCLFNNVAIAARYAQKEFKLDKVAIIDFDVHHGNGTQHLFEDDPSVLYISLHRFPFYPGTGDKNETGKGKGLSFTVNYPLSADSGDDIFLDI
;
A
#
# COMPACT_ATOMS: atom_id res chain seq x y z
N THR A 1 -14.02 14.47 1.87
CA THR A 1 -13.78 14.98 0.51
C THR A 1 -12.44 14.45 0.02
N PRO A 2 -12.33 13.97 -1.23
CA PRO A 2 -11.05 13.54 -1.80
C PRO A 2 -10.01 14.65 -1.68
N SER A 3 -8.79 14.29 -1.23
CA SER A 3 -7.72 15.26 -1.02
C SER A 3 -6.38 14.68 -1.44
N ARG A 4 -5.61 15.47 -2.18
CA ARG A 4 -4.23 15.11 -2.56
C ARG A 4 -3.26 15.03 -1.36
N LEU A 5 -3.63 15.60 -0.22
CA LEU A 5 -2.82 15.51 1.00
C LEU A 5 -2.68 14.09 1.53
N PHE A 6 -3.60 13.18 1.20
CA PHE A 6 -3.50 11.80 1.62
C PHE A 6 -2.39 11.04 0.89
N PRO A 7 -2.34 10.98 -0.45
CA PRO A 7 -1.23 10.31 -1.11
C PRO A 7 0.14 10.93 -0.80
N GLU A 8 0.24 12.24 -0.56
CA GLU A 8 1.49 12.91 -0.18
C GLU A 8 2.02 12.51 1.22
N LEU A 9 1.28 11.73 2.00
CA LEU A 9 1.80 11.16 3.25
C LEU A 9 2.91 10.11 3.01
N VAL A 10 2.93 9.47 1.84
CA VAL A 10 3.87 8.39 1.51
C VAL A 10 4.50 8.54 0.13
N HIS A 11 3.86 9.24 -0.78
CA HIS A 11 4.34 9.46 -2.14
C HIS A 11 4.98 10.82 -2.30
N ALA A 12 5.93 10.93 -3.24
CA ALA A 12 6.51 12.21 -3.63
C ALA A 12 5.45 13.10 -4.31
N SER A 13 5.44 14.40 -3.99
CA SER A 13 4.48 15.35 -4.59
C SER A 13 4.56 15.39 -6.12
N GLU A 14 5.77 15.29 -6.66
CA GLU A 14 6.02 15.25 -8.11
C GLU A 14 5.40 14.02 -8.78
N TYR A 15 5.36 12.89 -8.05
CA TYR A 15 4.66 11.70 -8.51
C TYR A 15 3.14 11.91 -8.52
N VAL A 16 2.59 12.48 -7.46
CA VAL A 16 1.14 12.78 -7.38
C VAL A 16 0.73 13.73 -8.52
N ASP A 17 1.53 14.77 -8.80
CA ASP A 17 1.32 15.68 -9.92
C ASP A 17 1.40 14.94 -11.27
N ARG A 18 2.36 14.02 -11.42
CA ARG A 18 2.52 13.23 -12.64
C ARG A 18 1.34 12.29 -12.88
N VAL A 19 0.82 11.63 -11.83
CA VAL A 19 -0.38 10.80 -11.95
C VAL A 19 -1.57 11.64 -12.43
N GLU A 20 -1.81 12.79 -11.81
CA GLU A 20 -2.89 13.70 -12.22
C GLU A 20 -2.74 14.13 -13.68
N LYS A 21 -1.60 14.67 -14.04
CA LYS A 21 -1.31 15.17 -15.40
C LYS A 21 -1.47 14.06 -16.45
N THR A 22 -0.97 12.85 -16.17
CA THR A 22 -1.03 11.72 -17.09
C THR A 22 -2.48 11.30 -17.32
N CYS A 23 -3.29 11.23 -16.26
CA CYS A 23 -4.72 10.94 -16.35
C CYS A 23 -5.47 12.04 -17.14
N ARG A 24 -5.30 13.32 -16.77
CA ARG A 24 -5.98 14.45 -17.41
C ARG A 24 -5.67 14.54 -18.90
N ASN A 25 -4.44 14.21 -19.29
CA ASN A 25 -4.04 14.19 -20.70
C ASN A 25 -4.61 12.99 -21.49
N GLY A 26 -5.27 12.04 -20.81
CA GLY A 26 -5.90 10.88 -21.46
C GLY A 26 -4.90 9.84 -21.95
N HIS A 27 -3.71 9.74 -21.31
CA HIS A 27 -2.79 8.65 -21.59
C HIS A 27 -3.44 7.30 -21.22
N PRO A 28 -3.20 6.22 -22.00
CA PRO A 28 -3.79 4.91 -21.72
C PRO A 28 -3.14 4.16 -20.57
N TYR A 29 -1.89 4.50 -20.20
CA TYR A 29 -1.10 3.84 -19.17
C TYR A 29 -0.24 4.85 -18.40
N ILE A 30 0.18 4.47 -17.20
CA ILE A 30 1.20 5.18 -16.42
C ILE A 30 2.27 4.21 -15.95
N ASP A 31 3.53 4.59 -16.11
CA ASP A 31 4.77 3.91 -15.70
C ASP A 31 4.98 2.51 -16.30
N THR A 32 3.98 1.65 -16.28
CA THR A 32 4.03 0.28 -16.80
C THR A 32 2.74 -0.05 -17.57
N LEU A 33 2.81 -1.02 -18.49
CA LEU A 33 1.65 -1.42 -19.31
C LEU A 33 0.54 -2.12 -18.51
N ASP A 34 0.85 -2.63 -17.32
CA ASP A 34 -0.10 -3.22 -16.38
C ASP A 34 -0.85 -2.17 -15.55
N ASN A 35 -0.56 -0.88 -15.75
CA ASN A 35 -1.30 0.23 -15.12
C ASN A 35 -2.14 1.02 -16.13
N PRO A 36 -3.21 0.45 -16.66
CA PRO A 36 -4.13 1.18 -17.53
C PRO A 36 -4.85 2.27 -16.73
N ILE A 37 -4.94 3.45 -17.31
CA ILE A 37 -5.60 4.62 -16.71
C ILE A 37 -6.57 5.27 -17.70
N CYS A 38 -7.45 6.11 -17.17
CA CYS A 38 -8.30 7.01 -17.93
C CYS A 38 -8.33 8.39 -17.24
N LYS A 39 -9.03 9.35 -17.85
CA LYS A 39 -9.11 10.73 -17.34
C LYS A 39 -9.57 10.82 -15.88
N ASN A 40 -10.39 9.88 -15.42
CA ASN A 40 -10.97 9.88 -14.08
C ASN A 40 -10.15 9.06 -13.06
N SER A 41 -9.11 8.32 -13.49
CA SER A 41 -8.37 7.40 -12.61
C SER A 41 -7.72 8.10 -11.43
N TYR A 42 -7.22 9.33 -11.62
CA TYR A 42 -6.69 10.14 -10.52
C TYR A 42 -7.76 10.45 -9.46
N ASP A 43 -8.94 10.91 -9.87
CA ASP A 43 -10.01 11.25 -8.93
C ASP A 43 -10.50 10.02 -8.16
N VAL A 44 -10.59 8.88 -8.85
CA VAL A 44 -10.98 7.60 -8.23
C VAL A 44 -9.91 7.13 -7.24
N ALA A 45 -8.62 7.27 -7.58
CA ALA A 45 -7.54 6.94 -6.66
C ALA A 45 -7.52 7.86 -5.42
N LEU A 46 -7.78 9.16 -5.57
CA LEU A 46 -7.95 10.08 -4.44
C LEU A 46 -9.16 9.71 -3.55
N LEU A 47 -10.25 9.25 -4.16
CA LEU A 47 -11.41 8.79 -3.40
C LEU A 47 -11.06 7.54 -2.57
N ALA A 48 -10.31 6.59 -3.14
CA ALA A 48 -9.86 5.40 -2.45
C ALA A 48 -8.98 5.74 -1.23
N THR A 49 -7.98 6.61 -1.39
CA THR A 49 -7.12 7.07 -0.28
C THR A 49 -7.92 7.80 0.82
N SER A 50 -8.93 8.58 0.42
CA SER A 50 -9.80 9.27 1.36
C SER A 50 -10.70 8.30 2.13
N ALA A 51 -11.18 7.25 1.48
CA ALA A 51 -12.05 6.25 2.10
C ALA A 51 -11.34 5.49 3.23
N VAL A 52 -10.07 5.08 3.04
CA VAL A 52 -9.31 4.42 4.11
C VAL A 52 -9.06 5.38 5.28
N SER A 53 -8.77 6.64 5.01
CA SER A 53 -8.57 7.66 6.05
C SER A 53 -9.85 7.90 6.87
N VAL A 54 -11.02 7.94 6.22
CA VAL A 54 -12.33 8.03 6.92
C VAL A 54 -12.58 6.79 7.79
N GLY A 55 -12.19 5.59 7.31
CA GLY A 55 -12.27 4.37 8.12
C GLY A 55 -11.44 4.47 9.41
N VAL A 56 -10.23 4.99 9.30
CA VAL A 56 -9.35 5.27 10.44
C VAL A 56 -10.02 6.26 11.41
N ASP A 57 -10.54 7.38 10.91
CA ASP A 57 -11.26 8.38 11.75
C ASP A 57 -12.42 7.76 12.52
N TRP A 58 -13.21 6.92 11.87
CA TRP A 58 -14.36 6.29 12.52
C TRP A 58 -13.98 5.32 13.62
N ILE A 59 -12.86 4.58 13.43
CA ILE A 59 -12.34 3.68 14.46
C ILE A 59 -11.85 4.49 15.66
N PHE A 60 -11.00 5.50 15.45
CA PHE A 60 -10.42 6.28 16.55
C PHE A 60 -11.41 7.21 17.24
N SER A 61 -12.47 7.65 16.56
CA SER A 61 -13.59 8.37 17.19
C SER A 61 -14.55 7.45 17.98
N GLY A 62 -14.33 6.13 17.98
CA GLY A 62 -15.19 5.16 18.64
C GLY A 62 -16.53 4.90 17.93
N LYS A 63 -16.70 5.44 16.72
CA LYS A 63 -17.93 5.28 15.93
C LYS A 63 -18.10 3.82 15.45
N ILE A 64 -17.01 3.13 15.15
CA ILE A 64 -16.95 1.73 14.79
C ILE A 64 -15.74 1.05 15.45
N LYS A 65 -15.76 -0.28 15.60
CA LYS A 65 -14.63 -1.03 16.18
C LYS A 65 -13.60 -1.44 15.15
N ASN A 66 -14.05 -1.77 13.94
CA ASN A 66 -13.24 -2.16 12.80
C ASN A 66 -13.91 -1.69 11.51
N ALA A 67 -13.15 -1.72 10.41
CA ALA A 67 -13.63 -1.34 9.09
C ALA A 67 -13.09 -2.30 8.04
N MET A 68 -13.87 -2.49 6.97
CA MET A 68 -13.44 -3.16 5.75
C MET A 68 -13.60 -2.18 4.58
N ALA A 69 -12.52 -1.93 3.85
CA ALA A 69 -12.53 -1.05 2.69
C ALA A 69 -12.36 -1.88 1.41
N ILE A 70 -13.43 -1.96 0.61
CA ILE A 70 -13.41 -2.63 -0.71
C ILE A 70 -13.21 -1.56 -1.75
N LEU A 71 -11.96 -1.41 -2.23
CA LEU A 71 -11.53 -0.28 -3.03
C LEU A 71 -10.90 -0.70 -4.36
N ARG A 72 -10.98 0.19 -5.34
CA ARG A 72 -10.27 0.17 -6.60
C ARG A 72 -9.86 1.61 -6.96
N PRO A 73 -8.59 1.84 -7.42
CA PRO A 73 -7.50 0.88 -7.60
C PRO A 73 -6.96 0.30 -6.29
N PRO A 74 -6.27 -0.87 -6.34
CA PRO A 74 -5.52 -1.42 -5.21
C PRO A 74 -4.32 -0.54 -4.89
N GLY A 75 -3.43 -0.95 -3.94
CA GLY A 75 -2.43 0.00 -3.47
C GLY A 75 -1.04 -0.55 -3.19
N HIS A 76 -0.89 -1.81 -2.78
CA HIS A 76 0.33 -2.32 -2.16
C HIS A 76 1.57 -2.38 -3.07
N HIS A 77 1.38 -2.34 -4.39
CA HIS A 77 2.49 -2.27 -5.35
C HIS A 77 2.97 -0.85 -5.66
N ALA A 78 2.17 0.19 -5.33
CA ALA A 78 2.55 1.57 -5.60
C ALA A 78 3.77 1.98 -4.76
N GLU A 79 4.85 2.35 -5.44
CA GLU A 79 6.09 2.83 -4.87
C GLU A 79 5.99 4.31 -4.50
N LYS A 80 7.01 4.85 -3.85
CA LYS A 80 7.07 6.27 -3.47
C LYS A 80 6.85 7.22 -4.66
N ASP A 81 7.33 6.83 -5.84
CA ASP A 81 7.38 7.67 -7.04
C ASP A 81 6.98 6.94 -8.32
N ARG A 82 6.39 5.75 -8.20
CA ARG A 82 6.07 4.88 -9.35
C ARG A 82 4.80 4.08 -9.13
N ALA A 83 3.95 4.04 -10.16
CA ALA A 83 2.79 3.14 -10.25
C ALA A 83 3.22 1.77 -10.80
N MET A 84 2.68 0.69 -10.25
CA MET A 84 2.82 -0.66 -10.80
C MET A 84 1.76 -1.60 -10.23
N GLY A 85 1.53 -2.76 -10.87
CA GLY A 85 0.60 -3.77 -10.37
C GLY A 85 -0.83 -3.26 -10.19
N PHE A 86 -1.33 -2.45 -11.11
CA PHE A 86 -2.64 -1.78 -11.06
C PHE A 86 -2.78 -0.71 -9.96
N CYS A 87 -1.72 -0.43 -9.20
CA CYS A 87 -1.74 0.47 -8.06
C CYS A 87 -1.24 1.86 -8.45
N LEU A 88 -2.04 2.89 -8.15
CA LEU A 88 -1.65 4.29 -8.32
C LEU A 88 -1.13 4.89 -7.02
N PHE A 89 -1.86 4.73 -5.92
CA PHE A 89 -1.45 5.18 -4.58
C PHE A 89 -1.55 4.02 -3.59
N ASN A 90 -0.64 3.98 -2.64
CA ASN A 90 -0.58 2.90 -1.65
C ASN A 90 -1.56 3.15 -0.51
N ASN A 91 -2.79 2.66 -0.67
CA ASN A 91 -3.90 2.92 0.25
C ASN A 91 -3.58 2.49 1.70
N VAL A 92 -2.97 1.32 1.92
CA VAL A 92 -2.67 0.82 3.26
C VAL A 92 -1.53 1.61 3.92
N ALA A 93 -0.51 1.98 3.16
CA ALA A 93 0.59 2.81 3.65
C ALA A 93 0.10 4.22 4.03
N ILE A 94 -0.81 4.78 3.22
CA ILE A 94 -1.45 6.07 3.51
C ILE A 94 -2.26 5.97 4.81
N ALA A 95 -3.06 4.90 4.98
CA ALA A 95 -3.84 4.69 6.21
C ALA A 95 -2.93 4.60 7.45
N ALA A 96 -1.80 3.87 7.36
CA ALA A 96 -0.82 3.74 8.43
C ALA A 96 -0.21 5.10 8.80
N ARG A 97 0.28 5.87 7.82
CA ARG A 97 0.84 7.21 8.07
C ARG A 97 -0.21 8.20 8.56
N TYR A 98 -1.42 8.12 8.06
CA TYR A 98 -2.53 8.94 8.53
C TYR A 98 -2.83 8.66 10.00
N ALA A 99 -2.93 7.39 10.38
CA ALA A 99 -3.16 7.00 11.77
C ALA A 99 -2.03 7.48 12.71
N GLN A 100 -0.77 7.32 12.31
CA GLN A 100 0.37 7.83 13.06
C GLN A 100 0.33 9.35 13.22
N LYS A 101 0.04 10.07 12.14
CA LYS A 101 0.04 11.54 12.13
C LYS A 101 -1.09 12.15 12.95
N GLU A 102 -2.32 11.69 12.72
CA GLU A 102 -3.51 12.31 13.33
C GLU A 102 -3.76 11.79 14.74
N PHE A 103 -3.54 10.50 15.00
CA PHE A 103 -3.84 9.87 16.29
C PHE A 103 -2.59 9.58 17.12
N LYS A 104 -1.41 10.05 16.67
CA LYS A 104 -0.14 9.95 17.40
C LYS A 104 0.25 8.50 17.77
N LEU A 105 -0.04 7.57 16.89
CA LEU A 105 0.38 6.19 17.11
C LEU A 105 1.88 6.04 16.95
N ASP A 106 2.53 5.46 17.93
CA ASP A 106 3.96 5.18 17.90
C ASP A 106 4.30 4.05 16.94
N LYS A 107 3.41 3.06 16.82
CA LYS A 107 3.62 1.84 16.03
C LYS A 107 2.35 1.39 15.32
N VAL A 108 2.53 0.86 14.11
CA VAL A 108 1.46 0.25 13.28
C VAL A 108 1.97 -1.07 12.74
N ALA A 109 1.10 -2.09 12.67
CA ALA A 109 1.36 -3.32 11.93
C ALA A 109 0.51 -3.36 10.66
N ILE A 110 1.12 -3.75 9.56
CA ILE A 110 0.46 -4.04 8.28
C ILE A 110 0.65 -5.53 7.99
N ILE A 111 -0.44 -6.26 7.84
CA ILE A 111 -0.43 -7.67 7.43
C ILE A 111 -1.03 -7.73 6.04
N ASP A 112 -0.21 -8.13 5.08
CA ASP A 112 -0.55 -8.25 3.66
C ASP A 112 -0.63 -9.74 3.30
N PHE A 113 -1.83 -10.22 3.03
CA PHE A 113 -2.08 -11.59 2.62
C PHE A 113 -2.55 -11.69 1.16
N ASP A 114 -2.32 -10.65 0.36
CA ASP A 114 -2.47 -10.75 -1.09
C ASP A 114 -1.51 -11.82 -1.64
N VAL A 115 -1.93 -12.50 -2.71
CA VAL A 115 -1.11 -13.54 -3.35
C VAL A 115 0.21 -12.98 -3.90
N HIS A 116 0.28 -11.68 -4.17
CA HIS A 116 1.46 -10.98 -4.63
C HIS A 116 2.18 -10.28 -3.47
N HIS A 117 3.50 -10.24 -3.50
CA HIS A 117 4.26 -9.44 -2.56
C HIS A 117 3.97 -7.94 -2.73
N GLY A 118 3.64 -7.25 -1.65
CA GLY A 118 3.39 -5.81 -1.64
C GLY A 118 4.69 -4.99 -1.62
N ASN A 119 5.44 -5.02 -2.71
CA ASN A 119 6.75 -4.36 -2.83
C ASN A 119 6.71 -2.87 -2.48
N GLY A 120 5.67 -2.16 -2.91
CA GLY A 120 5.53 -0.73 -2.60
C GLY A 120 5.37 -0.48 -1.11
N THR A 121 4.57 -1.29 -0.41
CA THR A 121 4.42 -1.19 1.04
C THR A 121 5.73 -1.49 1.76
N GLN A 122 6.44 -2.57 1.36
CA GLN A 122 7.75 -2.90 1.90
C GLN A 122 8.74 -1.74 1.74
N HIS A 123 8.93 -1.23 0.54
CA HIS A 123 9.92 -0.18 0.25
C HIS A 123 9.60 1.15 0.96
N LEU A 124 8.32 1.45 1.17
CA LEU A 124 7.90 2.67 1.90
C LEU A 124 8.26 2.61 3.40
N PHE A 125 8.43 1.42 3.96
CA PHE A 125 8.65 1.25 5.40
C PHE A 125 9.90 0.46 5.77
N GLU A 126 10.70 -0.04 4.82
CA GLU A 126 11.82 -0.94 5.09
C GLU A 126 12.96 -0.35 5.97
N ASP A 127 13.01 0.97 6.14
CA ASP A 127 13.96 1.68 7.00
C ASP A 127 13.31 2.30 8.26
N ASP A 128 12.02 2.02 8.49
CA ASP A 128 11.20 2.63 9.53
C ASP A 128 10.73 1.62 10.59
N PRO A 129 11.29 1.68 11.83
CA PRO A 129 10.91 0.76 12.90
C PRO A 129 9.53 1.04 13.52
N SER A 130 8.84 2.09 13.09
CA SER A 130 7.50 2.40 13.57
C SER A 130 6.40 1.64 12.84
N VAL A 131 6.73 0.96 11.72
CA VAL A 131 5.79 0.13 10.97
C VAL A 131 6.35 -1.27 10.81
N LEU A 132 5.63 -2.25 11.38
CA LEU A 132 5.90 -3.65 11.14
C LEU A 132 5.12 -4.08 9.88
N TYR A 133 5.82 -4.49 8.84
CA TYR A 133 5.23 -5.03 7.62
C TYR A 133 5.41 -6.56 7.58
N ILE A 134 4.31 -7.29 7.44
CA ILE A 134 4.28 -8.75 7.32
C ILE A 134 3.58 -9.08 6.01
N SER A 135 4.21 -9.85 5.13
CA SER A 135 3.64 -10.28 3.85
C SER A 135 3.66 -11.79 3.69
N LEU A 136 2.49 -12.37 3.40
CA LEU A 136 2.31 -13.78 3.09
C LEU A 136 1.95 -13.89 1.62
N HIS A 137 2.86 -14.32 0.76
CA HIS A 137 2.67 -14.24 -0.70
C HIS A 137 3.29 -15.43 -1.41
N ARG A 138 2.79 -15.70 -2.61
CA ARG A 138 3.39 -16.71 -3.48
C ARG A 138 4.77 -16.27 -3.95
N PHE A 139 5.76 -17.18 -3.87
CA PHE A 139 7.12 -16.92 -4.33
C PHE A 139 7.73 -18.19 -4.97
N PRO A 140 8.53 -18.07 -6.06
CA PRO A 140 8.77 -16.85 -6.85
C PRO A 140 7.55 -16.51 -7.72
N PHE A 141 7.10 -15.25 -7.66
CA PHE A 141 5.98 -14.75 -8.44
C PHE A 141 6.13 -13.24 -8.66
N TYR A 142 5.13 -12.59 -9.34
CA TYR A 142 5.11 -11.13 -9.44
C TYR A 142 5.11 -10.49 -8.05
N PRO A 143 5.84 -9.40 -7.81
CA PRO A 143 6.70 -8.63 -8.72
C PRO A 143 8.18 -9.10 -8.75
N GLY A 144 8.52 -10.21 -8.14
CA GLY A 144 9.88 -10.78 -8.10
C GLY A 144 10.70 -10.36 -6.87
N THR A 145 10.04 -9.76 -5.87
CA THR A 145 10.58 -9.37 -4.56
C THR A 145 9.88 -10.13 -3.44
N GLY A 146 10.28 -9.95 -2.20
CA GLY A 146 9.69 -10.60 -1.04
C GLY A 146 10.39 -11.89 -0.63
N ASP A 147 11.70 -12.03 -0.90
CA ASP A 147 12.48 -13.14 -0.36
C ASP A 147 12.51 -13.04 1.18
N LYS A 148 12.54 -14.20 1.87
CA LYS A 148 12.58 -14.26 3.34
C LYS A 148 13.75 -13.51 3.97
N ASN A 149 14.81 -13.23 3.20
CA ASN A 149 15.98 -12.49 3.66
C ASN A 149 15.81 -10.97 3.51
N GLU A 150 14.72 -10.50 2.88
CA GLU A 150 14.36 -9.09 2.84
C GLU A 150 13.68 -8.72 4.16
N THR A 151 14.47 -8.28 5.16
CA THR A 151 14.03 -8.06 6.55
C THR A 151 14.00 -6.60 6.97
N GLY A 152 14.08 -5.68 6.01
CA GLY A 152 14.20 -4.24 6.24
C GLY A 152 15.64 -3.76 6.19
N LYS A 153 15.83 -2.45 6.40
CA LYS A 153 17.11 -1.74 6.29
C LYS A 153 17.31 -0.77 7.45
N GLY A 154 18.58 -0.44 7.75
CA GLY A 154 18.91 0.59 8.71
C GLY A 154 18.19 0.42 10.05
N LYS A 155 17.40 1.42 10.45
CA LYS A 155 16.61 1.37 11.70
C LYS A 155 15.41 0.44 11.60
N GLY A 156 14.90 0.18 10.40
CA GLY A 156 13.79 -0.73 10.11
C GLY A 156 14.20 -2.19 9.98
N LEU A 157 15.47 -2.53 10.23
CA LEU A 157 15.91 -3.92 10.19
C LEU A 157 15.10 -4.78 11.19
N SER A 158 14.56 -5.92 10.72
CA SER A 158 13.65 -6.82 11.40
C SER A 158 12.22 -6.31 11.59
N PHE A 159 11.86 -5.20 10.95
CA PHE A 159 10.47 -4.71 10.88
C PHE A 159 9.78 -5.03 9.54
N THR A 160 10.47 -5.75 8.65
CA THR A 160 9.89 -6.40 7.46
C THR A 160 9.99 -7.91 7.64
N VAL A 161 8.87 -8.60 7.48
CA VAL A 161 8.77 -10.06 7.62
C VAL A 161 8.09 -10.63 6.37
N ASN A 162 8.81 -11.40 5.59
CA ASN A 162 8.29 -12.04 4.38
C ASN A 162 8.13 -13.54 4.58
N TYR A 163 6.94 -14.04 4.27
CA TYR A 163 6.60 -15.46 4.19
C TYR A 163 6.39 -15.85 2.73
N PRO A 164 7.48 -16.20 1.99
CA PRO A 164 7.37 -16.68 0.62
C PRO A 164 6.79 -18.09 0.60
N LEU A 165 5.59 -18.23 0.03
CA LEU A 165 4.82 -19.46 0.02
C LEU A 165 4.85 -20.13 -1.35
N SER A 166 4.72 -21.46 -1.37
CA SER A 166 4.58 -22.21 -2.61
C SER A 166 3.22 -21.97 -3.27
N ALA A 167 3.09 -22.29 -4.56
CA ALA A 167 1.84 -22.11 -5.31
C ALA A 167 0.66 -22.92 -4.73
N ASP A 168 0.95 -24.03 -4.04
CA ASP A 168 -0.05 -24.98 -3.52
C ASP A 168 -0.31 -24.80 -2.01
N SER A 169 0.14 -23.67 -1.42
CA SER A 169 -0.12 -23.38 0.00
C SER A 169 -1.59 -23.13 0.25
N GLY A 170 -2.19 -23.92 1.13
CA GLY A 170 -3.57 -23.84 1.55
C GLY A 170 -3.72 -23.32 2.98
N ASP A 171 -4.93 -23.46 3.53
CA ASP A 171 -5.32 -22.94 4.84
C ASP A 171 -4.42 -23.46 5.99
N ASP A 172 -4.00 -24.71 5.93
CA ASP A 172 -3.09 -25.35 6.91
C ASP A 172 -1.79 -24.57 7.05
N ILE A 173 -1.18 -24.15 5.93
CA ILE A 173 0.06 -23.36 5.93
C ILE A 173 -0.18 -21.94 6.42
N PHE A 174 -1.26 -21.30 5.96
CA PHE A 174 -1.59 -19.93 6.38
C PHE A 174 -1.96 -19.82 7.88
N LEU A 175 -2.49 -20.90 8.47
CA LEU A 175 -2.87 -20.93 9.89
C LEU A 175 -1.68 -21.25 10.82
N ASP A 176 -0.60 -21.82 10.30
CA ASP A 176 0.61 -22.16 11.05
C ASP A 176 1.62 -20.98 11.12
N ILE A 177 1.41 -19.91 10.37
CA ILE A 177 2.22 -18.69 10.35
C ILE A 177 1.70 -17.67 11.36
#